data_7471995b57cc7fdbf39a57e7ff6d7fd2
#
_entry.id   7471995b57cc7fdbf39a57e7ff6d7fd2
#
_cell.length_a   1.000
_cell.length_b   1.000
_cell.length_c   1.000
_cell.angle_alpha   90.00
_cell.angle_beta   90.00
_cell.angle_gamma   90.00
#
_symmetry.space_group_name_H-M   'P 1'
#
loop_
_entity.id
_entity.type
_entity.pdbx_description
1 polymer ?
#
loop_
_entity_poly.entity_id
_entity_poly.type
_entity_poly.pdbx_seq_one_letter_code
_entity_poly.pdbx_strand_id
1 'polypeptide(L)'
;MHFSFCKISAGACKSVSLSILLAKVTIPYTLSKADGVNPKDFGWLHRTWDSVRGLMKIRHEETHLLVIDEIQKIDQWSEGVKAEWDWDTHNGLDIKLVLLGSSRLMLQSGLKESLAGRFELIRMGHWSFKEMSEAFGLSPDEYIYFGGYPGSAGFIND
;
A
#
# COMPACT_ATOMS: atom_id res chain seq x y z
N MET A 1 11.73 -8.87 15.72
CA MET A 1 10.43 -8.36 15.19
C MET A 1 10.53 -8.28 13.68
N HIS A 2 9.76 -9.08 12.94
CA HIS A 2 9.75 -8.99 11.48
C HIS A 2 8.66 -7.99 11.07
N PHE A 3 9.08 -6.87 10.52
CA PHE A 3 8.17 -5.93 9.88
C PHE A 3 7.96 -6.38 8.43
N SER A 4 6.74 -6.63 8.06
CA SER A 4 6.39 -6.95 6.68
C SER A 4 6.04 -5.68 5.96
N PHE A 5 6.89 -5.27 5.03
CA PHE A 5 6.52 -4.27 4.02
C PHE A 5 5.75 -4.99 2.93
N CYS A 6 4.55 -4.58 2.69
CA CYS A 6 3.73 -5.15 1.63
C CYS A 6 3.72 -4.21 0.43
N LYS A 7 4.19 -4.68 -0.71
CA LYS A 7 4.07 -3.95 -1.97
C LYS A 7 2.95 -4.53 -2.79
N ILE A 8 1.99 -3.70 -3.11
CA ILE A 8 0.90 -4.04 -4.02
C ILE A 8 1.15 -3.34 -5.35
N SER A 9 1.29 -4.09 -6.44
CA SER A 9 1.50 -3.51 -7.76
C SER A 9 0.28 -3.74 -8.67
N ALA A 10 -0.16 -2.71 -9.34
CA ALA A 10 -0.94 -2.56 -10.55
C ALA A 10 -2.30 -1.84 -10.44
N GLY A 11 -2.43 -0.75 -11.18
CA GLY A 11 -3.65 -0.13 -11.70
C GLY A 11 -4.84 0.05 -10.72
N ALA A 12 -6.04 0.10 -11.23
CA ALA A 12 -7.27 0.24 -10.46
C ALA A 12 -7.62 -0.99 -9.59
N CYS A 13 -7.01 -2.14 -9.85
CA CYS A 13 -7.14 -3.30 -8.96
C CYS A 13 -6.64 -3.00 -7.54
N LYS A 14 -5.67 -2.10 -7.38
CA LYS A 14 -5.16 -1.71 -6.06
C LYS A 14 -6.23 -1.12 -5.15
N SER A 15 -7.03 -0.18 -5.65
CA SER A 15 -7.99 0.55 -4.82
C SER A 15 -9.08 -0.37 -4.26
N VAL A 16 -9.61 -1.28 -5.07
CA VAL A 16 -10.63 -2.25 -4.64
C VAL A 16 -10.02 -3.26 -3.68
N SER A 17 -8.85 -3.83 -4.03
CA SER A 17 -8.15 -4.80 -3.18
C SER A 17 -7.74 -4.17 -1.85
N LEU A 18 -7.28 -2.91 -1.86
CA LEU A 18 -6.95 -2.17 -0.65
C LEU A 18 -8.18 -1.97 0.24
N SER A 19 -9.31 -1.56 -0.33
CA SER A 19 -10.56 -1.36 0.43
C SER A 19 -11.01 -2.66 1.10
N ILE A 20 -10.95 -3.79 0.39
CA ILE A 20 -11.30 -5.11 0.94
C ILE A 20 -10.32 -5.51 2.05
N LEU A 21 -9.03 -5.25 1.86
CA LEU A 21 -8.01 -5.55 2.86
C LEU A 21 -8.23 -4.70 4.12
N LEU A 22 -8.42 -3.40 3.97
CA LEU A 22 -8.62 -2.49 5.11
C LEU A 22 -9.91 -2.78 5.87
N ALA A 23 -10.96 -3.27 5.21
CA ALA A 23 -12.19 -3.71 5.86
C ALA A 23 -11.99 -4.92 6.80
N LYS A 24 -10.92 -5.69 6.62
CA LYS A 24 -10.55 -6.85 7.46
C LYS A 24 -9.48 -6.53 8.50
N VAL A 25 -8.90 -5.34 8.46
CA VAL A 25 -7.88 -4.92 9.41
C VAL A 25 -8.53 -4.55 10.74
N THR A 26 -8.04 -5.11 11.82
CA THR A 26 -8.55 -4.88 13.19
C THR A 26 -7.75 -3.86 13.97
N ILE A 27 -6.57 -3.49 13.50
CA ILE A 27 -5.72 -2.45 14.12
C ILE A 27 -6.05 -1.07 13.52
N PRO A 28 -5.82 0.02 14.27
CA PRO A 28 -5.96 1.37 13.75
C PRO A 28 -5.09 1.59 12.51
N TYR A 29 -5.60 2.32 11.54
CA TYR A 29 -4.83 2.60 10.34
C TYR A 29 -4.97 4.04 9.84
N THR A 30 -3.97 4.49 9.11
CA THR A 30 -3.96 5.76 8.36
C THR A 30 -3.61 5.48 6.90
N LEU A 31 -4.41 6.02 5.99
CA LEU A 31 -4.15 5.99 4.55
C LEU A 31 -3.70 7.37 4.09
N SER A 32 -2.50 7.44 3.55
CA SER A 32 -1.94 8.64 2.92
C SER A 32 -1.70 8.39 1.43
N LYS A 33 -1.91 9.41 0.62
CA LYS A 33 -1.69 9.33 -0.84
C LYS A 33 -0.63 10.34 -1.24
N ALA A 34 0.38 9.88 -1.95
CA ALA A 34 1.41 10.75 -2.53
C ALA A 34 0.94 11.44 -3.84
N ASP A 35 -0.30 11.16 -4.27
CA ASP A 35 -0.87 11.78 -5.45
C ASP A 35 -1.09 13.28 -5.22
N GLY A 36 -0.57 14.13 -6.13
CA GLY A 36 -0.61 15.59 -5.99
C GLY A 36 0.45 16.19 -5.06
N VAL A 37 1.28 15.39 -4.42
CA VAL A 37 2.41 15.88 -3.64
C VAL A 37 3.57 16.26 -4.57
N ASN A 38 4.28 17.34 -4.26
CA ASN A 38 5.47 17.69 -5.00
C ASN A 38 6.53 16.57 -4.82
N PRO A 39 7.04 15.96 -5.92
CA PRO A 39 8.02 14.88 -5.85
C PRO A 39 9.27 15.22 -5.01
N LYS A 40 9.67 16.50 -5.01
CA LYS A 40 10.81 17.02 -4.26
C LYS A 40 10.48 17.45 -2.83
N ASP A 41 9.28 17.23 -2.35
CA ASP A 41 8.94 17.47 -0.94
C ASP A 41 9.44 16.32 -0.06
N PHE A 42 10.73 16.31 0.19
CA PHE A 42 11.39 15.29 1.01
C PHE A 42 10.86 15.25 2.46
N GLY A 43 10.26 16.33 2.94
CA GLY A 43 9.67 16.40 4.27
C GLY A 43 8.28 15.75 4.37
N TRP A 44 7.62 15.45 3.26
CA TRP A 44 6.25 14.92 3.27
C TRP A 44 6.16 13.56 3.99
N LEU A 45 7.10 12.66 3.73
CA LEU A 45 7.17 11.36 4.43
C LEU A 45 7.30 11.55 5.93
N HIS A 46 8.25 12.39 6.37
CA HIS A 46 8.47 12.67 7.78
C HIS A 46 7.20 13.21 8.45
N ARG A 47 6.54 14.21 7.84
CA ARG A 47 5.27 14.75 8.38
C ARG A 47 4.15 13.71 8.43
N THR A 48 4.10 12.81 7.46
CA THR A 48 3.13 11.69 7.43
C THR A 48 3.37 10.75 8.60
N TRP A 49 4.62 10.36 8.84
CA TRP A 49 5.00 9.53 9.99
C TRP A 49 4.72 10.20 11.32
N ASP A 50 5.12 11.45 11.49
CA ASP A 50 4.89 12.20 12.73
C ASP A 50 3.40 12.37 13.06
N SER A 51 2.56 12.50 12.04
CA SER A 51 1.10 12.50 12.24
C SER A 51 0.61 11.18 12.83
N VAL A 52 1.13 10.04 12.35
CA VAL A 52 0.78 8.71 12.88
C VAL A 52 1.31 8.53 14.30
N ARG A 53 2.57 8.89 14.56
CA ARG A 53 3.16 8.88 15.90
C ARG A 53 2.35 9.71 16.89
N GLY A 54 1.91 10.89 16.44
CA GLY A 54 1.04 11.76 17.23
C GLY A 54 -0.31 11.13 17.55
N LEU A 55 -0.95 10.48 16.57
CA LEU A 55 -2.20 9.75 16.76
C LEU A 55 -2.04 8.58 17.74
N MET A 56 -1.00 7.77 17.59
CA MET A 56 -0.70 6.66 18.50
C MET A 56 -0.54 7.14 19.95
N LYS A 57 0.18 8.24 20.13
CA LYS A 57 0.37 8.84 21.46
C LYS A 57 -0.93 9.33 22.07
N ILE A 58 -1.77 10.05 21.30
CA ILE A 58 -3.05 10.60 21.77
C ILE A 58 -4.04 9.50 22.10
N ARG A 59 -4.08 8.44 21.28
CA ARG A 59 -5.05 7.34 21.41
C ARG A 59 -4.57 6.18 22.24
N HIS A 60 -3.32 6.23 22.73
CA HIS A 60 -2.65 5.15 23.44
C HIS A 60 -2.63 3.83 22.66
N GLU A 61 -2.36 3.93 21.35
CA GLU A 61 -2.29 2.78 20.46
C GLU A 61 -0.91 2.12 20.56
N GLU A 62 -0.90 0.79 20.75
CA GLU A 62 0.35 0.01 20.77
C GLU A 62 0.87 -0.29 19.37
N THR A 63 -0.04 -0.44 18.41
CA THR A 63 0.26 -0.77 17.01
C THR A 63 -0.60 0.08 16.09
N HIS A 64 -0.02 0.57 15.00
CA HIS A 64 -0.73 1.31 13.95
C HIS A 64 -0.31 0.84 12.57
N LEU A 65 -1.25 0.83 11.61
CA LEU A 65 -0.96 0.52 10.21
C LEU A 65 -0.91 1.82 9.41
N LEU A 66 0.25 2.15 8.87
CA LEU A 66 0.41 3.23 7.90
C LEU A 66 0.39 2.66 6.48
N VAL A 67 -0.55 3.13 5.68
CA VAL A 67 -0.65 2.79 4.25
C VAL A 67 -0.32 4.01 3.43
N ILE A 68 0.63 3.90 2.52
CA ILE A 68 1.02 4.98 1.61
C ILE A 68 0.78 4.52 0.17
N ASP A 69 -0.14 5.21 -0.52
CA ASP A 69 -0.44 4.96 -1.92
C ASP A 69 0.35 5.87 -2.84
N GLU A 70 0.72 5.34 -4.02
CA GLU A 70 1.50 6.01 -5.07
C GLU A 70 2.86 6.54 -4.57
N ILE A 71 3.51 5.81 -3.64
CA ILE A 71 4.77 6.22 -2.99
C ILE A 71 5.88 6.57 -3.99
N GLN A 72 5.90 5.96 -5.18
CA GLN A 72 6.89 6.21 -6.20
C GLN A 72 6.85 7.64 -6.77
N LYS A 73 5.83 8.42 -6.42
CA LYS A 73 5.76 9.84 -6.81
C LYS A 73 6.67 10.75 -5.99
N ILE A 74 7.19 10.25 -4.88
CA ILE A 74 8.14 10.99 -4.03
C ILE A 74 9.55 10.56 -4.40
N ASP A 75 10.39 11.53 -4.74
CA ASP A 75 11.80 11.28 -5.00
C ASP A 75 12.50 10.75 -3.75
N GLN A 76 13.43 9.83 -3.92
CA GLN A 76 14.21 9.21 -2.84
C GLN A 76 13.35 8.61 -1.70
N TRP A 77 12.11 8.22 -2.01
CA TRP A 77 11.18 7.70 -1.01
C TRP A 77 11.73 6.52 -0.20
N SER A 78 12.55 5.66 -0.81
CA SER A 78 13.11 4.48 -0.12
C SER A 78 14.07 4.85 1.02
N GLU A 79 14.87 5.88 0.84
CA GLU A 79 15.76 6.41 1.89
C GLU A 79 14.93 7.07 3.00
N GLY A 80 13.89 7.83 2.64
CA GLY A 80 12.99 8.42 3.61
C GLY A 80 12.26 7.36 4.44
N VAL A 81 11.71 6.36 3.79
CA VAL A 81 11.03 5.21 4.47
C VAL A 81 11.99 4.49 5.40
N LYS A 82 13.23 4.23 4.95
CA LYS A 82 14.25 3.60 5.77
C LYS A 82 14.56 4.42 7.02
N ALA A 83 14.77 5.72 6.87
CA ALA A 83 15.10 6.61 7.99
C ALA A 83 13.99 6.61 9.05
N GLU A 84 12.72 6.73 8.62
CA GLU A 84 11.57 6.73 9.53
C GLU A 84 11.40 5.37 10.22
N TRP A 85 11.58 4.28 9.49
CA TRP A 85 11.48 2.94 10.03
C TRP A 85 12.61 2.61 11.04
N ASP A 86 13.86 3.02 10.75
CA ASP A 86 15.00 2.86 11.65
C ASP A 86 14.76 3.65 12.95
N TRP A 87 14.18 4.86 12.83
CA TRP A 87 13.81 5.70 13.97
C TRP A 87 12.72 5.03 14.85
N ASP A 88 11.65 4.52 14.25
CA ASP A 88 10.56 3.82 14.97
C ASP A 88 11.10 2.59 15.70
N THR A 89 11.94 1.81 15.02
CA THR A 89 12.58 0.62 15.60
C THR A 89 13.42 0.98 16.82
N HIS A 90 14.22 2.06 16.72
CA HIS A 90 15.05 2.53 17.83
C HIS A 90 14.20 3.02 19.01
N ASN A 91 13.05 3.63 18.75
CA ASN A 91 12.17 4.17 19.77
C ASN A 91 11.08 3.20 20.24
N GLY A 92 11.09 1.96 19.77
CA GLY A 92 10.15 0.92 20.18
C GLY A 92 8.70 1.13 19.73
N LEU A 93 8.49 1.90 18.65
CA LEU A 93 7.16 2.11 18.06
C LEU A 93 6.83 0.98 17.08
N ASP A 94 5.63 0.44 17.14
CA ASP A 94 5.16 -0.62 16.26
C ASP A 94 4.24 -0.06 15.16
N ILE A 95 4.85 0.63 14.19
CA ILE A 95 4.16 1.07 12.97
C ILE A 95 4.33 -0.01 11.89
N LYS A 96 3.23 -0.67 11.52
CA LYS A 96 3.18 -1.56 10.36
C LYS A 96 3.06 -0.71 9.11
N LEU A 97 3.78 -1.06 8.05
CA LEU A 97 3.83 -0.25 6.84
C LEU A 97 3.38 -1.03 5.61
N VAL A 98 2.46 -0.47 4.86
CA VAL A 98 2.05 -0.94 3.53
C VAL A 98 2.32 0.15 2.52
N LEU A 99 3.17 -0.14 1.55
CA LEU A 99 3.49 0.76 0.45
C LEU A 99 2.83 0.25 -0.83
N LEU A 100 2.08 1.12 -1.47
CA LEU A 100 1.42 0.85 -2.74
C LEU A 100 2.09 1.67 -3.84
N GLY A 101 2.29 1.03 -4.98
CA GLY A 101 2.89 1.73 -6.12
C GLY A 101 2.68 0.98 -7.43
N SER A 102 2.94 1.63 -8.56
CA SER A 102 2.90 0.99 -9.87
C SER A 102 4.09 0.04 -10.05
N SER A 103 3.89 -1.04 -10.82
CA SER A 103 4.88 -2.10 -11.00
C SER A 103 6.17 -1.64 -11.69
N ARG A 104 6.10 -0.62 -12.54
CA ARG A 104 7.23 -0.15 -13.33
C ARG A 104 8.35 0.54 -12.52
N LEU A 105 8.00 1.26 -11.48
CA LEU A 105 8.93 2.15 -10.78
C LEU A 105 9.57 1.53 -9.54
N MET A 106 8.98 0.50 -9.02
CA MET A 106 9.52 -0.16 -7.83
C MET A 106 10.67 -1.13 -8.15
N LEU A 107 10.92 -1.39 -9.44
CA LEU A 107 12.06 -2.18 -9.91
C LEU A 107 13.32 -1.34 -10.17
N GLN A 108 13.18 -0.01 -10.19
CA GLN A 108 14.24 0.91 -10.57
C GLN A 108 15.01 1.40 -9.36
N SER A 109 15.94 0.90 -8.83
CA SER A 109 16.92 1.50 -7.91
C SER A 109 16.39 1.96 -6.53
N GLY A 110 16.72 1.35 -5.51
CA GLY A 110 16.45 1.74 -4.12
C GLY A 110 15.83 0.67 -3.25
N LEU A 111 14.92 -0.15 -3.80
CA LEU A 111 14.36 -1.28 -3.05
C LEU A 111 15.41 -2.32 -2.68
N LYS A 112 16.37 -2.56 -3.58
CA LYS A 112 17.37 -3.62 -3.39
C LYS A 112 18.51 -3.24 -2.45
N GLU A 113 18.80 -1.95 -2.32
CA GLU A 113 19.93 -1.47 -1.52
C GLU A 113 19.48 -0.93 -0.16
N SER A 114 18.53 0.00 -0.13
CA SER A 114 18.14 0.67 1.10
C SER A 114 17.24 -0.15 2.02
N LEU A 115 16.33 -0.95 1.43
CA LEU A 115 15.32 -1.72 2.16
C LEU A 115 15.57 -3.23 2.16
N ALA A 116 16.76 -3.67 1.77
CA ALA A 116 17.11 -5.08 1.70
C ALA A 116 16.83 -5.82 3.04
N GLY A 117 16.10 -6.93 2.96
CA GLY A 117 15.73 -7.73 4.13
C GLY A 117 14.66 -7.14 5.05
N ARG A 118 14.08 -5.97 4.70
CA ARG A 118 13.12 -5.25 5.52
C ARG A 118 11.70 -5.24 4.93
N PHE A 119 11.48 -5.84 3.78
CA PHE A 119 10.16 -5.82 3.13
C PHE A 119 9.79 -7.17 2.52
N GLU A 120 8.50 -7.38 2.42
CA GLU A 120 7.90 -8.43 1.62
C GLU A 120 7.27 -7.82 0.36
N LEU A 121 7.59 -8.36 -0.79
CA LEU A 121 7.05 -7.92 -2.06
C LEU A 121 5.84 -8.76 -2.44
N ILE A 122 4.65 -8.17 -2.44
CA ILE A 122 3.45 -8.78 -2.96
C ILE A 122 3.16 -8.22 -4.35
N ARG A 123 3.17 -9.09 -5.34
CA ARG A 123 2.79 -8.72 -6.71
C ARG A 123 1.32 -8.99 -6.88
N MET A 124 0.55 -7.94 -7.14
CA MET A 124 -0.86 -8.06 -7.49
C MET A 124 -1.03 -7.88 -9.00
N GLY A 125 -1.50 -8.93 -9.66
CA GLY A 125 -1.93 -8.90 -11.04
C GLY A 125 -3.41 -8.49 -11.18
N HIS A 126 -3.98 -8.78 -12.33
CA HIS A 126 -5.43 -8.77 -12.50
C HIS A 126 -6.06 -9.85 -11.62
N TRP A 127 -7.29 -9.65 -11.21
CA TRP A 127 -8.02 -10.65 -10.47
C TRP A 127 -8.28 -11.89 -11.34
N SER A 128 -8.13 -13.04 -10.73
CA SER A 128 -8.47 -14.32 -11.37
C SER A 128 -9.98 -14.45 -11.58
N PHE A 129 -10.39 -15.36 -12.44
CA PHE A 129 -11.81 -15.70 -12.60
C PHE A 129 -12.46 -16.03 -11.25
N LYS A 130 -11.78 -16.83 -10.44
CA LYS A 130 -12.29 -17.21 -9.11
C LYS A 130 -12.57 -15.98 -8.23
N GLU A 131 -11.63 -15.05 -8.14
CA GLU A 131 -11.80 -13.83 -7.35
C GLU A 131 -12.94 -12.95 -7.89
N MET A 132 -13.02 -12.78 -9.21
CA MET A 132 -14.10 -12.01 -9.84
C MET A 132 -15.46 -12.68 -9.68
N SER A 133 -15.54 -14.01 -9.79
CA SER A 133 -16.77 -14.77 -9.59
C SER A 133 -17.23 -14.74 -8.13
N GLU A 134 -16.31 -14.89 -7.17
CA GLU A 134 -16.65 -14.83 -5.74
C GLU A 134 -17.09 -13.43 -5.29
N ALA A 135 -16.49 -12.38 -5.85
CA ALA A 135 -16.75 -11.00 -5.43
C ALA A 135 -17.95 -10.36 -6.15
N PHE A 136 -18.15 -10.69 -7.42
CA PHE A 136 -19.10 -10.00 -8.30
C PHE A 136 -20.07 -10.96 -9.01
N GLY A 137 -19.95 -12.27 -8.83
CA GLY A 137 -20.81 -13.27 -9.43
C GLY A 137 -20.58 -13.52 -10.94
N LEU A 138 -19.41 -13.13 -11.47
CA LEU A 138 -19.13 -13.29 -12.91
C LEU A 138 -19.18 -14.74 -13.34
N SER A 139 -19.86 -14.97 -14.47
CA SER A 139 -19.77 -16.21 -15.23
C SER A 139 -18.44 -16.28 -16.01
N PRO A 140 -18.03 -17.47 -16.49
CA PRO A 140 -16.83 -17.60 -17.32
C PRO A 140 -16.86 -16.72 -18.58
N ASP A 141 -18.02 -16.61 -19.25
CA ASP A 141 -18.17 -15.83 -20.47
C ASP A 141 -18.03 -14.32 -20.19
N GLU A 142 -18.63 -13.84 -19.11
CA GLU A 142 -18.47 -12.46 -18.66
C GLU A 142 -17.02 -12.15 -18.29
N TYR A 143 -16.32 -13.07 -17.63
CA TYR A 143 -14.92 -12.89 -17.32
C TYR A 143 -14.03 -12.85 -18.56
N ILE A 144 -14.32 -13.66 -19.57
CA ILE A 144 -13.60 -13.61 -20.86
C ILE A 144 -13.81 -12.25 -21.54
N TYR A 145 -15.01 -11.69 -21.46
CA TYR A 145 -15.36 -10.43 -22.10
C TYR A 145 -14.85 -9.20 -21.32
N PHE A 146 -15.11 -9.14 -20.01
CA PHE A 146 -14.79 -7.99 -19.17
C PHE A 146 -13.41 -8.06 -18.51
N GLY A 147 -12.82 -9.24 -18.43
CA GLY A 147 -11.52 -9.50 -17.84
C GLY A 147 -11.47 -9.44 -16.31
N GLY A 148 -10.27 -9.58 -15.77
CA GLY A 148 -10.02 -9.59 -14.31
C GLY A 148 -9.82 -8.19 -13.72
N TYR A 149 -10.60 -7.21 -14.12
CA TYR A 149 -10.51 -5.84 -13.64
C TYR A 149 -11.75 -5.51 -12.78
N PRO A 150 -11.63 -5.39 -11.45
CA PRO A 150 -12.82 -5.18 -10.59
C PRO A 150 -13.69 -3.99 -11.00
N GLY A 151 -13.06 -2.95 -11.57
CA GLY A 151 -13.80 -1.78 -12.07
C GLY A 151 -14.71 -2.07 -13.29
N SER A 152 -14.49 -3.18 -14.01
CA SER A 152 -15.34 -3.56 -15.12
C SER A 152 -16.63 -4.27 -14.69
N ALA A 153 -16.69 -4.75 -13.46
CA ALA A 153 -17.88 -5.44 -12.94
C ALA A 153 -19.15 -4.54 -12.93
N GLY A 154 -18.97 -3.22 -12.82
CA GLY A 154 -20.08 -2.27 -12.91
C GLY A 154 -20.77 -2.19 -14.28
N PHE A 155 -20.09 -2.64 -15.35
CA PHE A 155 -20.65 -2.59 -16.72
C PHE A 155 -21.42 -3.85 -17.11
N ILE A 156 -21.53 -4.85 -16.22
CA ILE A 156 -22.20 -6.13 -16.53
C ILE A 156 -23.72 -5.97 -16.57
N ASN A 157 -24.25 -4.96 -15.88
CA ASN A 157 -25.70 -4.72 -15.78
C ASN A 157 -26.17 -3.52 -16.62
N ASP A 158 -25.29 -2.93 -17.40
CA ASP A 158 -25.62 -1.89 -18.38
C ASP A 158 -25.74 -2.51 -19.80
#